data_735f12ace0a2eab658b0028b56f4158f
#
_entry.id   735f12ace0a2eab658b0028b56f4158f
#
_cell.length_a   1.000
_cell.length_b   1.000
_cell.length_c   1.000
_cell.angle_alpha   90.00
_cell.angle_beta   90.00
_cell.angle_gamma   90.00
#
_symmetry.space_group_name_H-M   'P 1'
#
loop_
_entity.id
_entity.type
_entity.pdbx_description
1 polymer ?
#
loop_
_entity_poly.entity_id
_entity_poly.type
_entity_poly.pdbx_seq_one_letter_code
_entity_poly.pdbx_strand_id
1 'polypeptide(L)'
;MNSPISQLPLGQNLLARGVVSQDQLNIALTEQRKLKTPLGKILVQLGFATEATIRDTLSESLGQIAIDLSNTIIDHAALAMVPKDIARRYQVLPVDYDKQSRKLLLAVADPSNVVALDQIRALIKDDVRIEQVLARESDISIGIEQHYGFELSIDGILNEIETGEIDYQSITTDFEEYSQPVVRLVDALLNDAVKHNASDIHFEPEQGFLRIRYRVDGVLRQIRSLHKNYWSAMVVRLKVMSGMNIAETRAPQDGRISLSLSGRAVDFRVSAQPTTHGENIVLRILDRQKGIVALEDLNLQEEELKTLRLMMARPEGIILVTGPTGSGKQQRFIRSLITSIPRASTL
;
A
#
# COMPACT_ATOMS: atom_id res chain seq x y z
N MET A 1 -4.52 1.74 38.30
CA MET A 1 -4.94 2.79 37.36
C MET A 1 -3.88 2.84 36.27
N ASN A 2 -4.02 2.03 35.24
CA ASN A 2 -3.12 2.04 34.07
C ASN A 2 -3.70 3.03 33.08
N SER A 3 -3.08 4.21 32.94
CA SER A 3 -3.34 5.08 31.80
C SER A 3 -2.95 4.33 30.54
N PRO A 4 -3.76 4.31 29.48
CA PRO A 4 -3.41 3.61 28.26
C PRO A 4 -2.09 4.18 27.70
N ILE A 5 -1.17 3.31 27.38
CA ILE A 5 0.19 3.60 26.84
C ILE A 5 0.12 4.56 25.63
N SER A 6 -1.02 4.61 24.95
CA SER A 6 -1.28 5.46 23.76
C SER A 6 -1.31 6.98 24.01
N GLN A 7 -1.28 7.47 25.25
CA GLN A 7 -1.32 8.91 25.56
C GLN A 7 0.02 9.47 26.08
N LEU A 8 1.06 8.64 26.15
CA LEU A 8 2.36 9.08 26.65
C LEU A 8 3.16 9.82 25.58
N PRO A 9 3.96 10.85 25.93
CA PRO A 9 4.93 11.43 25.01
C PRO A 9 5.86 10.38 24.41
N LEU A 10 6.33 10.58 23.17
CA LEU A 10 7.14 9.61 22.42
C LEU A 10 8.26 8.98 23.26
N GLY A 11 9.05 9.79 23.97
CA GLY A 11 10.16 9.32 24.78
C GLY A 11 9.73 8.38 25.92
N GLN A 12 8.63 8.68 26.59
CA GLN A 12 8.08 7.82 27.66
C GLN A 12 7.47 6.53 27.10
N ASN A 13 6.86 6.60 25.92
CA ASN A 13 6.31 5.42 25.25
C ASN A 13 7.44 4.47 24.85
N LEU A 14 8.51 4.97 24.24
CA LEU A 14 9.70 4.17 23.89
C LEU A 14 10.38 3.55 25.13
N LEU A 15 10.45 4.30 26.24
CA LEU A 15 10.98 3.79 27.51
C LEU A 15 10.09 2.66 28.07
N ALA A 16 8.76 2.87 28.11
CA ALA A 16 7.81 1.87 28.60
C ALA A 16 7.83 0.55 27.81
N ARG A 17 8.20 0.63 26.53
CA ARG A 17 8.37 -0.53 25.62
C ARG A 17 9.75 -1.16 25.69
N GLY A 18 10.68 -0.59 26.46
CA GLY A 18 12.05 -1.07 26.54
C GLY A 18 12.88 -0.87 25.27
N VAL A 19 12.42 -0.01 24.35
CA VAL A 19 13.14 0.33 23.11
C VAL A 19 14.38 1.16 23.42
N VAL A 20 14.27 2.08 24.38
CA VAL A 20 15.36 2.92 24.87
C VAL A 20 15.47 2.81 26.39
N SER A 21 16.69 2.94 26.92
CA SER A 21 16.90 3.03 28.37
C SER A 21 16.67 4.46 28.87
N GLN A 22 16.51 4.63 30.19
CA GLN A 22 16.39 5.97 30.80
C GLN A 22 17.62 6.85 30.50
N ASP A 23 18.81 6.29 30.49
CA ASP A 23 20.04 7.02 30.20
C ASP A 23 20.10 7.46 28.74
N GLN A 24 19.73 6.59 27.81
CA GLN A 24 19.63 6.91 26.37
C GLN A 24 18.62 8.03 26.12
N LEU A 25 17.47 7.97 26.79
CA LEU A 25 16.45 9.03 26.70
C LEU A 25 16.98 10.37 27.24
N ASN A 26 17.67 10.36 28.36
CA ASN A 26 18.26 11.57 28.97
C ASN A 26 19.33 12.20 28.05
N ILE A 27 20.16 11.38 27.40
CA ILE A 27 21.15 11.84 26.42
C ILE A 27 20.43 12.50 25.24
N ALA A 28 19.42 11.83 24.68
CA ALA A 28 18.67 12.34 23.54
C ALA A 28 17.94 13.66 23.86
N LEU A 29 17.35 13.79 25.05
CA LEU A 29 16.69 15.03 25.51
C LEU A 29 17.69 16.18 25.71
N THR A 30 18.90 15.86 26.14
CA THR A 30 19.98 16.86 26.28
C THR A 30 20.41 17.39 24.92
N GLU A 31 20.59 16.50 23.94
CA GLU A 31 20.90 16.89 22.56
C GLU A 31 19.73 17.63 21.88
N GLN A 32 18.49 17.28 22.19
CA GLN A 32 17.31 17.97 21.68
C GLN A 32 17.31 19.45 22.06
N ARG A 33 17.66 19.76 23.30
CA ARG A 33 17.73 21.16 23.78
C ARG A 33 18.77 21.99 23.04
N LYS A 34 19.89 21.35 22.60
CA LYS A 34 20.96 22.02 21.84
C LYS A 34 20.61 22.21 20.38
N LEU A 35 20.10 21.15 19.74
CA LEU A 35 19.90 21.08 18.29
C LEU A 35 18.52 21.56 17.84
N LYS A 36 17.55 21.68 18.75
CA LYS A 36 16.14 22.01 18.47
C LYS A 36 15.50 21.07 17.42
N THR A 37 15.97 19.84 17.36
CA THR A 37 15.51 18.81 16.41
C THR A 37 14.48 17.90 17.12
N PRO A 38 13.50 17.32 16.41
CA PRO A 38 12.55 16.36 16.99
C PRO A 38 13.24 15.18 17.66
N LEU A 39 12.73 14.76 18.83
CA LEU A 39 13.35 13.70 19.65
C LEU A 39 13.55 12.39 18.88
N GLY A 40 12.56 12.00 18.06
CA GLY A 40 12.64 10.78 17.24
C GLY A 40 13.85 10.80 16.31
N LYS A 41 14.12 11.93 15.67
CA LYS A 41 15.25 12.10 14.75
C LYS A 41 16.60 12.01 15.48
N ILE A 42 16.69 12.56 16.68
CA ILE A 42 17.90 12.47 17.51
C ILE A 42 18.15 11.04 17.96
N LEU A 43 17.09 10.32 18.38
CA LEU A 43 17.21 8.91 18.78
C LEU A 43 17.73 8.03 17.64
N VAL A 44 17.31 8.30 16.41
CA VAL A 44 17.82 7.62 15.20
C VAL A 44 19.26 8.00 14.91
N GLN A 45 19.62 9.28 14.96
CA GLN A 45 21.00 9.77 14.75
C GLN A 45 21.99 9.20 15.77
N LEU A 46 21.56 9.03 17.02
CA LEU A 46 22.37 8.41 18.07
C LEU A 46 22.40 6.87 18.01
N GLY A 47 21.64 6.25 17.07
CA GLY A 47 21.55 4.81 16.95
C GLY A 47 20.78 4.12 18.08
N PHE A 48 20.00 4.86 18.88
CA PHE A 48 19.22 4.31 20.00
C PHE A 48 17.88 3.70 19.56
N ALA A 49 17.38 4.09 18.40
CA ALA A 49 16.17 3.54 17.78
C ALA A 49 16.29 3.57 16.24
N THR A 50 15.52 2.74 15.55
CA THR A 50 15.39 2.80 14.09
C THR A 50 14.23 3.71 13.67
N GLU A 51 14.28 4.25 12.45
CA GLU A 51 13.15 5.03 11.89
C GLU A 51 11.85 4.24 11.91
N ALA A 52 11.93 2.93 11.61
CA ALA A 52 10.75 2.05 11.64
C ALA A 52 10.14 1.97 13.05
N THR A 53 10.98 1.80 14.08
CA THR A 53 10.51 1.75 15.47
C THR A 53 9.87 3.06 15.93
N ILE A 54 10.43 4.20 15.53
CA ILE A 54 9.85 5.53 15.82
C ILE A 54 8.50 5.67 15.13
N ARG A 55 8.41 5.36 13.82
CA ARG A 55 7.17 5.40 13.05
C ARG A 55 6.07 4.54 13.70
N ASP A 56 6.38 3.29 14.02
CA ASP A 56 5.41 2.34 14.58
C ASP A 56 4.91 2.80 15.96
N THR A 57 5.83 3.34 16.78
CA THR A 57 5.46 3.89 18.10
C THR A 57 4.57 5.14 17.97
N LEU A 58 4.85 6.02 17.02
CA LEU A 58 4.02 7.19 16.73
C LEU A 58 2.65 6.79 16.18
N SER A 59 2.61 5.82 15.25
CA SER A 59 1.38 5.27 14.69
C SER A 59 0.42 4.79 15.77
N GLU A 60 0.91 3.98 16.69
CA GLU A 60 0.11 3.47 17.80
C GLU A 60 -0.29 4.56 18.80
N SER A 61 0.63 5.52 19.09
CA SER A 61 0.35 6.61 20.04
C SER A 61 -0.71 7.58 19.54
N LEU A 62 -0.73 7.83 18.23
CA LEU A 62 -1.61 8.80 17.59
C LEU A 62 -2.86 8.16 17.00
N GLY A 63 -2.94 6.82 17.01
CA GLY A 63 -4.02 6.07 16.35
C GLY A 63 -4.03 6.26 14.82
N GLN A 64 -2.89 6.64 14.23
CA GLN A 64 -2.74 6.84 12.79
C GLN A 64 -2.23 5.57 12.12
N ILE A 65 -2.59 5.39 10.86
CA ILE A 65 -2.12 4.25 10.05
C ILE A 65 -0.69 4.52 9.59
N ALA A 66 0.22 3.58 9.83
CA ALA A 66 1.54 3.60 9.22
C ALA A 66 1.51 2.91 7.85
N ILE A 67 2.24 3.47 6.87
CA ILE A 67 2.38 2.91 5.53
C ILE A 67 3.85 2.62 5.22
N ASP A 68 4.09 1.54 4.49
CA ASP A 68 5.40 1.20 3.94
C ASP A 68 5.45 1.64 2.47
N LEU A 69 6.14 2.73 2.20
CA LEU A 69 6.22 3.31 0.86
C LEU A 69 7.04 2.45 -0.11
N SER A 70 7.93 1.58 0.38
CA SER A 70 8.69 0.66 -0.49
C SER A 70 7.79 -0.39 -1.18
N ASN A 71 6.65 -0.69 -0.56
CA ASN A 71 5.64 -1.63 -1.09
C ASN A 71 4.33 -0.93 -1.51
N THR A 72 4.39 0.38 -1.75
CA THR A 72 3.22 1.20 -2.09
C THR A 72 3.35 1.74 -3.51
N ILE A 73 2.34 1.48 -4.33
CA ILE A 73 2.24 2.14 -5.64
C ILE A 73 1.55 3.49 -5.45
N ILE A 74 2.21 4.54 -5.93
CA ILE A 74 1.75 5.93 -5.82
C ILE A 74 0.82 6.26 -6.99
N ASP A 75 -0.28 6.96 -6.67
CA ASP A 75 -1.21 7.41 -7.70
C ASP A 75 -0.73 8.71 -8.37
N HIS A 76 -0.71 8.71 -9.70
CA HIS A 76 -0.38 9.89 -10.49
C HIS A 76 -1.31 11.09 -10.19
N ALA A 77 -2.62 10.84 -10.03
CA ALA A 77 -3.57 11.89 -9.72
C ALA A 77 -3.32 12.55 -8.36
N ALA A 78 -2.80 11.79 -7.38
CA ALA A 78 -2.39 12.34 -6.09
C ALA A 78 -1.14 13.21 -6.22
N LEU A 79 -0.12 12.74 -6.95
CA LEU A 79 1.11 13.49 -7.16
C LEU A 79 0.88 14.83 -7.85
N ALA A 80 -0.03 14.88 -8.83
CA ALA A 80 -0.39 16.10 -9.54
C ALA A 80 -1.02 17.18 -8.66
N MET A 81 -1.52 16.82 -7.46
CA MET A 81 -2.16 17.76 -6.54
C MET A 81 -1.18 18.55 -5.68
N VAL A 82 0.03 18.04 -5.48
CA VAL A 82 1.05 18.69 -4.64
C VAL A 82 2.34 18.86 -5.46
N PRO A 83 2.82 20.08 -5.70
CA PRO A 83 4.07 20.32 -6.45
C PRO A 83 5.30 19.71 -5.76
N LYS A 84 6.32 19.30 -6.54
CA LYS A 84 7.56 18.67 -6.05
C LYS A 84 8.28 19.50 -5.00
N ASP A 85 8.35 20.82 -5.19
CA ASP A 85 9.03 21.75 -4.27
C ASP A 85 8.34 21.79 -2.89
N ILE A 86 7.03 21.73 -2.86
CA ILE A 86 6.22 21.66 -1.65
C ILE A 86 6.38 20.30 -0.96
N ALA A 87 6.28 19.20 -1.73
CA ALA A 87 6.50 17.85 -1.24
C ALA A 87 7.88 17.71 -0.56
N ARG A 88 8.92 18.22 -1.21
CA ARG A 88 10.30 18.19 -0.73
C ARG A 88 10.52 19.09 0.50
N ARG A 89 9.95 20.30 0.49
CA ARG A 89 10.10 21.29 1.60
C ARG A 89 9.49 20.77 2.89
N TYR A 90 8.34 20.13 2.80
CA TYR A 90 7.58 19.68 3.97
C TYR A 90 7.74 18.19 4.28
N GLN A 91 8.54 17.47 3.49
CA GLN A 91 8.74 16.01 3.63
C GLN A 91 7.41 15.26 3.68
N VAL A 92 6.63 15.43 2.63
CA VAL A 92 5.33 14.79 2.43
C VAL A 92 5.26 14.16 1.06
N LEU A 93 4.54 13.04 0.93
CA LEU A 93 4.32 12.37 -0.35
C LEU A 93 2.84 12.07 -0.53
N PRO A 94 2.16 12.64 -1.54
CA PRO A 94 0.82 12.23 -1.91
C PRO A 94 0.83 10.79 -2.41
N VAL A 95 0.00 9.94 -1.82
CA VAL A 95 -0.01 8.49 -2.08
C VAL A 95 -1.15 8.10 -3.00
N ASP A 96 -2.35 8.56 -2.69
CA ASP A 96 -3.56 8.18 -3.43
C ASP A 96 -4.60 9.30 -3.41
N TYR A 97 -5.38 9.42 -4.48
CA TYR A 97 -6.51 10.34 -4.57
C TYR A 97 -7.79 9.63 -5.02
N ASP A 98 -8.73 9.52 -4.10
CA ASP A 98 -10.08 9.03 -4.42
C ASP A 98 -10.98 10.17 -4.89
N LYS A 99 -11.29 10.16 -6.19
CA LYS A 99 -12.16 11.17 -6.82
C LYS A 99 -13.61 11.13 -6.32
N GLN A 100 -14.11 9.95 -5.91
CA GLN A 100 -15.50 9.80 -5.48
C GLN A 100 -15.71 10.38 -4.08
N SER A 101 -14.86 10.04 -3.15
CA SER A 101 -14.89 10.56 -1.78
C SER A 101 -14.15 11.88 -1.60
N ARG A 102 -13.48 12.39 -2.64
CA ARG A 102 -12.61 13.57 -2.63
C ARG A 102 -11.57 13.53 -1.51
N LYS A 103 -10.95 12.38 -1.35
CA LYS A 103 -10.01 12.09 -0.28
C LYS A 103 -8.59 11.96 -0.86
N LEU A 104 -7.66 12.77 -0.33
CA LEU A 104 -6.23 12.67 -0.61
C LEU A 104 -5.55 11.97 0.56
N LEU A 105 -4.87 10.86 0.28
CA LEU A 105 -4.00 10.17 1.23
C LEU A 105 -2.61 10.77 1.14
N LEU A 106 -2.10 11.32 2.25
CA LEU A 106 -0.83 12.01 2.32
C LEU A 106 0.11 11.30 3.31
N ALA A 107 1.23 10.77 2.81
CA ALA A 107 2.28 10.24 3.67
C ALA A 107 3.09 11.39 4.27
N VAL A 108 3.28 11.35 5.58
CA VAL A 108 3.99 12.37 6.36
C VAL A 108 4.97 11.71 7.32
N ALA A 109 6.12 12.35 7.55
CA ALA A 109 7.07 11.91 8.57
C ALA A 109 6.68 12.43 9.97
N ASP A 110 6.11 13.64 10.03
CA ASP A 110 5.66 14.29 11.25
C ASP A 110 4.20 14.78 11.09
N PRO A 111 3.24 14.09 11.70
CA PRO A 111 1.82 14.45 11.61
C PRO A 111 1.46 15.71 12.41
N SER A 112 2.34 16.17 13.27
CA SER A 112 2.15 17.40 14.05
C SER A 112 2.51 18.68 13.29
N ASN A 113 3.06 18.55 12.07
CA ASN A 113 3.42 19.70 11.23
C ASN A 113 2.19 20.34 10.59
N VAL A 114 1.49 21.15 11.38
CA VAL A 114 0.27 21.87 10.95
C VAL A 114 0.56 22.82 9.79
N VAL A 115 1.77 23.43 9.75
CA VAL A 115 2.16 24.37 8.69
C VAL A 115 2.19 23.68 7.32
N ALA A 116 2.71 22.45 7.27
CA ALA A 116 2.71 21.66 6.04
C ALA A 116 1.29 21.41 5.54
N LEU A 117 0.37 21.01 6.44
CA LEU A 117 -1.02 20.76 6.09
C LEU A 117 -1.76 22.00 5.60
N ASP A 118 -1.56 23.14 6.26
CA ASP A 118 -2.22 24.38 5.87
C ASP A 118 -1.73 24.88 4.50
N GLN A 119 -0.44 24.74 4.21
CA GLN A 119 0.11 25.05 2.89
C GLN A 119 -0.44 24.12 1.80
N ILE A 120 -0.56 22.85 2.09
CA ILE A 120 -1.12 21.87 1.14
C ILE A 120 -2.63 22.14 0.94
N ARG A 121 -3.37 22.44 1.99
CA ARG A 121 -4.79 22.82 1.87
C ARG A 121 -4.99 24.07 1.04
N ALA A 122 -4.10 25.06 1.17
CA ALA A 122 -4.17 26.28 0.37
C ALA A 122 -3.92 26.05 -1.14
N LEU A 123 -3.19 24.99 -1.48
CA LEU A 123 -2.93 24.60 -2.89
C LEU A 123 -4.04 23.75 -3.49
N ILE A 124 -4.67 22.93 -2.64
CA ILE A 124 -5.73 22.01 -3.04
C ILE A 124 -7.07 22.72 -2.88
N LYS A 125 -8.03 22.47 -3.78
CA LYS A 125 -9.38 23.03 -3.68
C LYS A 125 -10.02 22.66 -2.34
N ASP A 126 -10.79 23.56 -1.76
CA ASP A 126 -11.38 23.49 -0.41
C ASP A 126 -12.25 22.26 -0.11
N ASP A 127 -12.62 21.49 -1.13
CA ASP A 127 -13.51 20.34 -0.99
C ASP A 127 -12.78 18.98 -0.92
N VAL A 128 -11.44 18.98 -0.81
CA VAL A 128 -10.64 17.74 -0.70
C VAL A 128 -10.29 17.48 0.76
N ARG A 129 -10.67 16.29 1.24
CA ARG A 129 -10.30 15.82 2.58
C ARG A 129 -8.91 15.19 2.56
N ILE A 130 -7.98 15.79 3.32
CA ILE A 130 -6.64 15.23 3.50
C ILE A 130 -6.65 14.24 4.67
N GLU A 131 -6.24 13.00 4.42
CA GLU A 131 -5.98 11.99 5.43
C GLU A 131 -4.49 11.69 5.49
N GLN A 132 -3.92 11.81 6.69
CA GLN A 132 -2.49 11.59 6.92
C GLN A 132 -2.21 10.14 7.25
N VAL A 133 -1.11 9.60 6.70
CA VAL A 133 -0.53 8.31 7.07
C VAL A 133 0.94 8.50 7.40
N LEU A 134 1.42 7.78 8.42
CA LEU A 134 2.81 7.87 8.85
C LEU A 134 3.73 7.04 7.94
N ALA A 135 4.81 7.65 7.48
CA ALA A 135 5.87 6.96 6.73
C ALA A 135 7.24 7.37 7.27
N ARG A 136 8.27 6.60 6.91
CA ARG A 136 9.66 6.96 7.26
C ARG A 136 10.09 8.16 6.42
N GLU A 137 10.86 9.08 7.02
CA GLU A 137 11.38 10.27 6.33
C GLU A 137 12.27 9.88 5.13
N SER A 138 13.07 8.82 5.30
CA SER A 138 13.88 8.24 4.22
C SER A 138 13.04 7.79 3.04
N ASP A 139 11.93 7.07 3.29
CA ASP A 139 11.05 6.55 2.24
C ASP A 139 10.30 7.67 1.52
N ILE A 140 9.90 8.71 2.26
CA ILE A 140 9.28 9.90 1.65
C ILE A 140 10.26 10.59 0.71
N SER A 141 11.52 10.80 1.15
CA SER A 141 12.55 11.42 0.33
C SER A 141 12.83 10.62 -0.94
N ILE A 142 12.98 9.30 -0.79
CA ILE A 142 13.14 8.37 -1.91
C ILE A 142 11.92 8.43 -2.85
N GLY A 143 10.72 8.37 -2.29
CA GLY A 143 9.47 8.42 -3.07
C GLY A 143 9.31 9.74 -3.85
N ILE A 144 9.71 10.88 -3.27
CA ILE A 144 9.70 12.16 -3.96
C ILE A 144 10.63 12.14 -5.18
N GLU A 145 11.85 11.64 -5.02
CA GLU A 145 12.81 11.59 -6.14
C GLU A 145 12.40 10.55 -7.20
N GLN A 146 11.80 9.42 -6.78
CA GLN A 146 11.35 8.37 -7.70
C GLN A 146 10.11 8.74 -8.53
N HIS A 147 9.16 9.45 -7.92
CA HIS A 147 7.84 9.62 -8.55
C HIS A 147 7.63 10.99 -9.18
N TYR A 148 8.29 12.03 -8.69
CA TYR A 148 8.19 13.35 -9.30
C TYR A 148 9.21 13.49 -10.45
N GLY A 149 8.70 13.81 -11.63
CA GLY A 149 9.51 13.96 -12.85
C GLY A 149 9.32 12.83 -13.86
N PHE A 150 8.57 11.77 -13.51
CA PHE A 150 8.20 10.72 -14.45
C PHE A 150 6.70 10.74 -14.75
N GLU A 151 6.36 10.34 -15.98
CA GLU A 151 4.96 10.08 -16.32
C GLU A 151 4.48 8.77 -15.67
N LEU A 152 3.35 8.80 -14.96
CA LEU A 152 2.78 7.67 -14.24
C LEU A 152 1.39 7.29 -14.74
N SER A 153 0.78 8.04 -15.64
CA SER A 153 -0.44 7.61 -16.31
C SER A 153 -0.12 6.54 -17.36
N ILE A 154 -1.01 5.57 -17.53
CA ILE A 154 -0.80 4.50 -18.52
C ILE A 154 -0.57 5.08 -19.92
N ASP A 155 -1.37 6.05 -20.32
CA ASP A 155 -1.28 6.66 -21.66
C ASP A 155 0.00 7.50 -21.82
N GLY A 156 0.42 8.24 -20.79
CA GLY A 156 1.66 8.99 -20.82
C GLY A 156 2.90 8.09 -20.83
N ILE A 157 2.92 7.02 -20.04
CA ILE A 157 4.01 6.03 -20.05
C ILE A 157 4.11 5.37 -21.42
N LEU A 158 3.00 5.03 -22.06
CA LEU A 158 2.99 4.44 -23.40
C LEU A 158 3.54 5.44 -24.43
N ASN A 159 3.15 6.70 -24.36
CA ASN A 159 3.68 7.75 -25.22
C ASN A 159 5.19 7.94 -25.02
N GLU A 160 5.67 7.94 -23.78
CA GLU A 160 7.10 7.99 -23.45
C GLU A 160 7.88 6.81 -24.08
N ILE A 161 7.32 5.59 -24.01
CA ILE A 161 7.94 4.41 -24.62
C ILE A 161 7.98 4.53 -26.17
N GLU A 162 6.92 5.05 -26.79
CA GLU A 162 6.80 5.17 -28.25
C GLU A 162 7.66 6.28 -28.82
N THR A 163 7.76 7.42 -28.14
CA THR A 163 8.53 8.58 -28.59
C THR A 163 10.01 8.49 -28.26
N GLY A 164 10.38 7.68 -27.24
CA GLY A 164 11.73 7.60 -26.72
C GLY A 164 12.18 8.87 -25.98
N GLU A 165 11.26 9.79 -25.73
CA GLU A 165 11.52 11.02 -24.96
C GLU A 165 11.55 10.70 -23.46
N ILE A 166 12.68 10.19 -23.00
CA ILE A 166 12.96 10.07 -21.55
C ILE A 166 13.69 11.35 -21.16
N ASP A 167 13.14 12.09 -20.21
CA ASP A 167 13.83 13.23 -19.60
C ASP A 167 14.95 12.74 -18.68
N TYR A 168 16.10 12.42 -19.27
CA TYR A 168 17.30 11.96 -18.55
C TYR A 168 17.92 13.04 -17.64
N GLN A 169 17.50 14.31 -17.71
CA GLN A 169 18.08 15.37 -16.89
C GLN A 169 17.63 15.33 -15.42
N SER A 170 16.59 14.57 -15.10
CA SER A 170 16.07 14.41 -13.74
C SER A 170 16.58 13.15 -13.02
N ILE A 171 17.36 12.30 -13.68
CA ILE A 171 17.77 10.99 -13.13
C ILE A 171 19.04 11.17 -12.31
N THR A 172 18.90 11.10 -10.98
CA THR A 172 20.03 10.84 -10.08
C THR A 172 20.29 9.35 -10.02
N THR A 173 21.55 8.95 -10.06
CA THR A 173 22.10 7.64 -10.39
C THR A 173 21.69 6.43 -9.52
N ASP A 174 20.86 6.60 -8.50
CA ASP A 174 20.54 5.53 -7.53
C ASP A 174 19.21 4.78 -7.78
N PHE A 175 18.46 5.12 -8.84
CA PHE A 175 17.09 4.57 -9.07
C PHE A 175 16.87 4.02 -10.48
N GLU A 176 17.88 3.34 -11.04
CA GLU A 176 17.85 2.83 -12.42
C GLU A 176 16.64 1.91 -12.72
N GLU A 177 16.18 1.11 -11.74
CA GLU A 177 15.08 0.17 -11.97
C GLU A 177 13.73 0.88 -12.21
N TYR A 178 13.41 1.90 -11.40
CA TYR A 178 12.13 2.62 -11.53
C TYR A 178 12.12 3.63 -12.67
N SER A 179 13.27 4.03 -13.18
CA SER A 179 13.40 4.87 -14.37
C SER A 179 12.90 4.17 -15.63
N GLN A 180 12.82 2.82 -15.63
CA GLN A 180 12.34 2.07 -16.79
C GLN A 180 10.81 2.22 -16.97
N PRO A 181 10.34 2.74 -18.12
CA PRO A 181 8.91 2.98 -18.33
C PRO A 181 8.04 1.72 -18.20
N VAL A 182 8.58 0.54 -18.55
CA VAL A 182 7.86 -0.73 -18.45
C VAL A 182 7.57 -1.12 -17.00
N VAL A 183 8.46 -0.81 -16.05
CA VAL A 183 8.24 -1.04 -14.61
C VAL A 183 7.07 -0.20 -14.14
N ARG A 184 7.07 1.09 -14.47
CA ARG A 184 5.98 2.01 -14.14
C ARG A 184 4.65 1.61 -14.80
N LEU A 185 4.70 1.09 -16.04
CA LEU A 185 3.52 0.61 -16.74
C LEU A 185 2.86 -0.57 -16.02
N VAL A 186 3.64 -1.56 -15.55
CA VAL A 186 3.11 -2.68 -14.75
C VAL A 186 2.45 -2.15 -13.48
N ASP A 187 3.13 -1.29 -12.74
CA ASP A 187 2.61 -0.72 -11.50
C ASP A 187 1.32 0.09 -11.72
N ALA A 188 1.28 0.90 -12.80
CA ALA A 188 0.09 1.65 -13.18
C ALA A 188 -1.10 0.74 -13.53
N LEU A 189 -0.87 -0.36 -14.26
CA LEU A 189 -1.91 -1.33 -14.60
C LEU A 189 -2.44 -2.07 -13.37
N LEU A 190 -1.59 -2.43 -12.40
CA LEU A 190 -2.02 -3.05 -11.14
C LEU A 190 -2.90 -2.09 -10.32
N ASN A 191 -2.49 -0.84 -10.21
CA ASN A 191 -3.25 0.19 -9.49
C ASN A 191 -4.59 0.47 -10.17
N ASP A 192 -4.59 0.61 -11.50
CA ASP A 192 -5.80 0.83 -12.30
C ASP A 192 -6.82 -0.31 -12.13
N ALA A 193 -6.37 -1.56 -12.17
CA ALA A 193 -7.23 -2.72 -11.95
C ALA A 193 -7.89 -2.72 -10.56
N VAL A 194 -7.13 -2.37 -9.51
CA VAL A 194 -7.67 -2.26 -8.14
C VAL A 194 -8.70 -1.14 -8.04
N LYS A 195 -8.45 0.03 -8.67
CA LYS A 195 -9.39 1.15 -8.73
C LYS A 195 -10.70 0.80 -9.45
N HIS A 196 -10.61 -0.01 -10.51
CA HIS A 196 -11.77 -0.53 -11.24
C HIS A 196 -12.47 -1.70 -10.54
N ASN A 197 -12.09 -2.07 -9.32
CA ASN A 197 -12.63 -3.19 -8.57
C ASN A 197 -12.55 -4.53 -9.32
N ALA A 198 -11.53 -4.73 -10.13
CA ALA A 198 -11.31 -5.99 -10.81
C ALA A 198 -11.04 -7.13 -9.83
N SER A 199 -11.51 -8.33 -10.14
CA SER A 199 -11.18 -9.55 -9.40
C SER A 199 -9.94 -10.25 -9.95
N ASP A 200 -9.71 -10.13 -11.27
CA ASP A 200 -8.58 -10.74 -11.94
C ASP A 200 -8.04 -9.81 -13.04
N ILE A 201 -6.73 -9.86 -13.27
CA ILE A 201 -6.03 -9.23 -14.39
C ILE A 201 -5.47 -10.33 -15.27
N HIS A 202 -5.70 -10.27 -16.57
CA HIS A 202 -5.19 -11.21 -17.55
C HIS A 202 -4.26 -10.49 -18.52
N PHE A 203 -3.03 -10.95 -18.60
CA PHE A 203 -2.04 -10.57 -19.60
C PHE A 203 -1.89 -11.73 -20.58
N GLU A 204 -2.37 -11.55 -21.80
CA GLU A 204 -2.48 -12.59 -22.79
C GLU A 204 -1.69 -12.20 -24.05
N PRO A 205 -0.48 -12.76 -24.27
CA PRO A 205 0.27 -12.53 -25.48
C PRO A 205 -0.37 -13.25 -26.65
N GLU A 206 -0.58 -12.50 -27.71
CA GLU A 206 -1.05 -12.96 -29.01
C GLU A 206 0.11 -12.93 -30.04
N GLN A 207 -0.16 -13.22 -31.30
CA GLN A 207 0.87 -13.25 -32.33
C GLN A 207 1.63 -11.91 -32.48
N GLY A 208 0.91 -10.77 -32.50
CA GLY A 208 1.49 -9.44 -32.73
C GLY A 208 1.27 -8.44 -31.60
N PHE A 209 0.48 -8.76 -30.61
CA PHE A 209 0.12 -7.85 -29.55
C PHE A 209 -0.08 -8.57 -28.21
N LEU A 210 -0.07 -7.80 -27.13
CA LEU A 210 -0.45 -8.22 -25.79
C LEU A 210 -1.86 -7.72 -25.50
N ARG A 211 -2.78 -8.62 -25.18
CA ARG A 211 -4.13 -8.30 -24.73
C ARG A 211 -4.14 -8.21 -23.23
N ILE A 212 -4.69 -7.11 -22.69
CA ILE A 212 -4.88 -6.90 -21.25
C ILE A 212 -6.38 -6.86 -20.98
N ARG A 213 -6.84 -7.75 -20.09
CA ARG A 213 -8.24 -7.83 -19.70
C ARG A 213 -8.39 -7.79 -18.19
N TYR A 214 -9.42 -7.10 -17.71
CA TYR A 214 -9.84 -7.14 -16.31
C TYR A 214 -11.15 -7.91 -16.20
N ARG A 215 -11.26 -8.69 -15.11
CA ARG A 215 -12.55 -9.26 -14.74
C ARG A 215 -13.22 -8.31 -13.76
N VAL A 216 -14.30 -7.66 -14.21
CA VAL A 216 -15.10 -6.74 -13.39
C VAL A 216 -16.51 -7.31 -13.34
N ASP A 217 -17.06 -7.50 -12.14
CA ASP A 217 -18.39 -8.09 -11.90
C ASP A 217 -18.59 -9.45 -12.61
N GLY A 218 -17.56 -10.29 -12.58
CA GLY A 218 -17.57 -11.61 -13.20
C GLY A 218 -17.30 -11.62 -14.70
N VAL A 219 -17.35 -10.47 -15.39
CA VAL A 219 -17.17 -10.36 -16.84
C VAL A 219 -15.75 -9.92 -17.19
N LEU A 220 -15.09 -10.66 -18.10
CA LEU A 220 -13.81 -10.28 -18.67
C LEU A 220 -13.99 -9.17 -19.71
N ARG A 221 -13.42 -8.00 -19.44
CA ARG A 221 -13.44 -6.85 -20.36
C ARG A 221 -12.04 -6.56 -20.84
N GLN A 222 -11.86 -6.32 -22.14
CA GLN A 222 -10.61 -5.87 -22.69
C GLN A 222 -10.39 -4.40 -22.31
N ILE A 223 -9.27 -4.13 -21.67
CA ILE A 223 -8.90 -2.79 -21.20
C ILE A 223 -7.91 -2.15 -22.17
N ARG A 224 -6.89 -2.91 -22.57
CA ARG A 224 -5.81 -2.43 -23.45
C ARG A 224 -5.33 -3.51 -24.41
N SER A 225 -4.75 -3.06 -25.51
CA SER A 225 -3.89 -3.86 -26.38
C SER A 225 -2.57 -3.11 -26.54
N LEU A 226 -1.47 -3.76 -26.26
CA LEU A 226 -0.13 -3.18 -26.36
C LEU A 226 0.67 -3.93 -27.41
N HIS A 227 1.70 -3.29 -27.98
CA HIS A 227 2.61 -3.98 -28.88
C HIS A 227 3.35 -5.11 -28.11
N LYS A 228 3.53 -6.26 -28.76
CA LYS A 228 4.12 -7.45 -28.14
C LYS A 228 5.53 -7.23 -27.59
N ASN A 229 6.27 -6.29 -28.13
CA ASN A 229 7.65 -5.98 -27.71
C ASN A 229 7.75 -5.59 -26.23
N TYR A 230 6.67 -5.07 -25.62
CA TYR A 230 6.67 -4.70 -24.20
C TYR A 230 6.54 -5.92 -23.28
N TRP A 231 6.00 -7.03 -23.82
CA TRP A 231 5.65 -8.19 -23.01
C TRP A 231 6.83 -8.85 -22.34
N SER A 232 7.97 -8.98 -23.01
CA SER A 232 9.16 -9.62 -22.44
C SER A 232 9.63 -8.93 -21.14
N ALA A 233 9.68 -7.61 -21.14
CA ALA A 233 10.06 -6.84 -19.96
C ALA A 233 8.98 -6.84 -18.87
N MET A 234 7.70 -6.79 -19.26
CA MET A 234 6.57 -6.88 -18.33
C MET A 234 6.53 -8.23 -17.61
N VAL A 235 6.74 -9.33 -18.34
CA VAL A 235 6.78 -10.69 -17.76
C VAL A 235 7.91 -10.83 -16.75
N VAL A 236 9.10 -10.30 -17.06
CA VAL A 236 10.24 -10.30 -16.14
C VAL A 236 9.87 -9.54 -14.85
N ARG A 237 9.32 -8.34 -14.96
CA ARG A 237 8.89 -7.56 -13.80
C ARG A 237 7.87 -8.31 -12.95
N LEU A 238 6.82 -8.87 -13.55
CA LEU A 238 5.78 -9.63 -12.85
C LEU A 238 6.34 -10.88 -12.14
N LYS A 239 7.30 -11.60 -12.79
CA LYS A 239 7.97 -12.75 -12.19
C LYS A 239 8.85 -12.35 -11.00
N VAL A 240 9.63 -11.27 -11.12
CA VAL A 240 10.44 -10.73 -10.03
C VAL A 240 9.56 -10.38 -8.83
N MET A 241 8.51 -9.59 -9.05
CA MET A 241 7.58 -9.17 -7.99
C MET A 241 6.90 -10.35 -7.30
N SER A 242 6.65 -11.44 -8.02
CA SER A 242 5.95 -12.63 -7.50
C SER A 242 6.87 -13.74 -6.98
N GLY A 243 8.20 -13.54 -7.03
CA GLY A 243 9.19 -14.52 -6.58
C GLY A 243 9.30 -15.74 -7.49
N MET A 244 8.94 -15.63 -8.78
CA MET A 244 9.03 -16.71 -9.77
C MET A 244 10.42 -16.77 -10.41
N ASN A 245 10.77 -17.92 -10.97
CA ASN A 245 11.99 -18.11 -11.74
C ASN A 245 11.87 -17.44 -13.12
N ILE A 246 12.69 -16.42 -13.37
CA ILE A 246 12.69 -15.66 -14.63
C ILE A 246 13.18 -16.54 -15.81
N ALA A 247 14.15 -17.43 -15.55
CA ALA A 247 14.77 -18.25 -16.60
C ALA A 247 13.85 -19.39 -17.08
N GLU A 248 12.88 -19.80 -16.26
CA GLU A 248 11.93 -20.87 -16.64
C GLU A 248 10.72 -20.27 -17.36
N THR A 249 10.53 -20.63 -18.62
CA THR A 249 9.44 -20.14 -19.47
C THR A 249 8.55 -21.24 -20.04
N ARG A 250 8.91 -22.52 -19.77
CA ARG A 250 8.25 -23.69 -20.36
C ARG A 250 7.35 -24.44 -19.39
N ALA A 251 7.51 -24.20 -18.09
CA ALA A 251 6.70 -24.81 -17.05
C ALA A 251 5.76 -23.78 -16.40
N PRO A 252 4.55 -24.19 -16.01
CA PRO A 252 3.66 -23.35 -15.22
C PRO A 252 4.33 -22.96 -13.89
N GLN A 253 4.11 -21.73 -13.45
CA GLN A 253 4.61 -21.22 -12.19
C GLN A 253 3.51 -20.46 -11.45
N ASP A 254 3.53 -20.52 -10.13
CA ASP A 254 2.66 -19.78 -9.24
C ASP A 254 3.49 -18.92 -8.29
N GLY A 255 3.02 -17.72 -7.98
CA GLY A 255 3.67 -16.79 -7.08
C GLY A 255 2.69 -15.86 -6.37
N ARG A 256 3.23 -14.93 -5.58
CA ARG A 256 2.42 -13.96 -4.83
C ARG A 256 3.10 -12.60 -4.86
N ILE A 257 2.28 -11.56 -4.99
CA ILE A 257 2.71 -10.17 -4.86
C ILE A 257 1.90 -9.57 -3.72
N SER A 258 2.55 -8.86 -2.80
CA SER A 258 1.89 -8.09 -1.73
C SER A 258 2.30 -6.64 -1.86
N LEU A 259 1.33 -5.76 -2.14
CA LEU A 259 1.55 -4.34 -2.36
C LEU A 259 0.56 -3.52 -1.54
N SER A 260 0.92 -2.28 -1.25
CA SER A 260 -0.01 -1.25 -0.81
C SER A 260 -0.46 -0.44 -2.02
N LEU A 261 -1.73 -0.53 -2.37
CA LEU A 261 -2.35 0.16 -3.49
C LEU A 261 -3.49 1.02 -2.97
N SER A 262 -3.53 2.28 -3.35
CA SER A 262 -4.57 3.21 -2.89
C SER A 262 -4.73 3.20 -1.35
N GLY A 263 -3.60 3.14 -0.63
CA GLY A 263 -3.58 3.08 0.85
C GLY A 263 -4.10 1.78 1.47
N ARG A 264 -4.26 0.71 0.68
CA ARG A 264 -4.77 -0.60 1.14
C ARG A 264 -3.76 -1.70 0.85
N ALA A 265 -3.62 -2.65 1.78
CA ALA A 265 -2.84 -3.85 1.54
C ALA A 265 -3.61 -4.78 0.60
N VAL A 266 -3.05 -5.01 -0.58
CA VAL A 266 -3.61 -5.87 -1.62
C VAL A 266 -2.63 -6.99 -1.91
N ASP A 267 -3.11 -8.23 -1.87
CA ASP A 267 -2.35 -9.40 -2.28
C ASP A 267 -2.80 -9.85 -3.68
N PHE A 268 -1.86 -10.29 -4.50
CA PHE A 268 -2.15 -10.92 -5.78
C PHE A 268 -1.64 -12.37 -5.76
N ARG A 269 -2.49 -13.30 -6.17
CA ARG A 269 -2.04 -14.63 -6.56
C ARG A 269 -1.75 -14.62 -8.04
N VAL A 270 -0.54 -14.93 -8.40
CA VAL A 270 -0.05 -14.84 -9.77
C VAL A 270 0.19 -16.24 -10.30
N SER A 271 -0.35 -16.54 -11.48
CA SER A 271 -0.09 -17.79 -12.21
C SER A 271 0.45 -17.46 -13.58
N ALA A 272 1.60 -18.01 -13.93
CA ALA A 272 2.21 -17.90 -15.24
C ALA A 272 2.06 -19.26 -15.96
N GLN A 273 1.55 -19.22 -17.19
CA GLN A 273 1.31 -20.43 -17.98
C GLN A 273 1.90 -20.29 -19.38
N PRO A 274 2.74 -21.23 -19.84
CA PRO A 274 3.27 -21.23 -21.20
C PRO A 274 2.16 -21.33 -22.23
N THR A 275 2.28 -20.55 -23.29
CA THR A 275 1.39 -20.61 -24.47
C THR A 275 2.22 -20.55 -25.74
N THR A 276 1.57 -20.70 -26.90
CA THR A 276 2.22 -20.63 -28.23
C THR A 276 2.85 -19.27 -28.52
N HIS A 277 2.38 -18.21 -27.88
CA HIS A 277 2.80 -16.83 -28.15
C HIS A 277 3.61 -16.19 -27.01
N GLY A 278 3.96 -16.97 -25.99
CA GLY A 278 4.66 -16.54 -24.79
C GLY A 278 3.97 -17.04 -23.53
N GLU A 279 4.24 -16.46 -22.37
CA GLU A 279 3.59 -16.86 -21.12
C GLU A 279 2.35 -15.99 -20.88
N ASN A 280 1.21 -16.62 -20.66
CA ASN A 280 0.05 -15.92 -20.09
C ASN A 280 0.27 -15.70 -18.60
N ILE A 281 -0.01 -14.51 -18.10
CA ILE A 281 0.01 -14.24 -16.67
C ILE A 281 -1.38 -13.80 -16.22
N VAL A 282 -1.88 -14.48 -15.20
CA VAL A 282 -3.15 -14.15 -14.55
C VAL A 282 -2.88 -13.76 -13.10
N LEU A 283 -3.35 -12.59 -12.69
CA LEU A 283 -3.27 -12.12 -11.31
C LEU A 283 -4.68 -12.08 -10.73
N ARG A 284 -4.92 -12.84 -9.66
CA ARG A 284 -6.14 -12.72 -8.85
C ARG A 284 -5.93 -11.73 -7.73
N ILE A 285 -6.77 -10.71 -7.67
CA ILE A 285 -6.71 -9.64 -6.68
C ILE A 285 -7.39 -10.10 -5.39
N LEU A 286 -6.69 -9.99 -4.28
CA LEU A 286 -7.16 -10.32 -2.95
C LEU A 286 -7.08 -9.07 -2.06
N ASP A 287 -8.12 -8.25 -2.11
CA ASP A 287 -8.22 -7.07 -1.27
C ASP A 287 -8.64 -7.49 0.15
N ARG A 288 -7.72 -7.35 1.10
CA ARG A 288 -7.95 -7.76 2.49
C ARG A 288 -9.03 -6.93 3.18
N GLN A 289 -9.24 -5.68 2.77
CA GLN A 289 -10.22 -4.79 3.40
C GLN A 289 -11.65 -5.05 2.91
N LYS A 290 -11.82 -5.43 1.66
CA LYS A 290 -13.15 -5.77 1.11
C LYS A 290 -13.78 -7.00 1.75
N GLY A 291 -13.03 -7.79 2.49
CA GLY A 291 -13.49 -9.00 3.15
C GLY A 291 -14.01 -8.78 4.58
N ILE A 292 -13.89 -7.56 5.15
CA ILE A 292 -14.37 -7.29 6.50
C ILE A 292 -15.79 -6.73 6.39
N VAL A 293 -16.76 -7.58 6.71
CA VAL A 293 -18.17 -7.18 6.82
C VAL A 293 -18.55 -7.34 8.28
N ALA A 294 -19.23 -6.35 8.85
CA ALA A 294 -19.76 -6.48 10.19
C ALA A 294 -20.77 -7.64 10.26
N LEU A 295 -20.91 -8.25 11.43
CA LEU A 295 -21.78 -9.40 11.59
C LEU A 295 -23.24 -9.07 11.24
N GLU A 296 -23.62 -7.85 11.51
CA GLU A 296 -24.93 -7.24 11.23
C GLU A 296 -25.20 -7.11 9.73
N ASP A 297 -24.15 -6.94 8.92
CA ASP A 297 -24.24 -6.73 7.47
C ASP A 297 -24.25 -8.05 6.68
N LEU A 298 -24.24 -9.22 7.38
CA LEU A 298 -24.28 -10.54 6.73
C LEU A 298 -25.66 -10.93 6.17
N ASN A 299 -26.68 -10.07 6.33
CA ASN A 299 -28.06 -10.35 5.97
C ASN A 299 -28.63 -11.66 6.55
N LEU A 300 -28.17 -12.04 7.77
CA LEU A 300 -28.74 -13.12 8.53
C LEU A 300 -30.04 -12.69 9.20
N GLN A 301 -30.97 -13.62 9.39
CA GLN A 301 -32.15 -13.33 10.19
C GLN A 301 -31.77 -13.08 11.65
N GLU A 302 -32.55 -12.29 12.36
CA GLU A 302 -32.21 -11.83 13.72
C GLU A 302 -31.98 -13.02 14.70
N GLU A 303 -32.74 -14.09 14.56
CA GLU A 303 -32.57 -15.31 15.37
C GLU A 303 -31.27 -16.06 15.02
N GLU A 304 -30.90 -16.11 13.74
CA GLU A 304 -29.66 -16.72 13.28
C GLU A 304 -28.44 -15.92 13.78
N LEU A 305 -28.53 -14.59 13.70
CA LEU A 305 -27.52 -13.69 14.21
C LEU A 305 -27.31 -13.85 15.72
N LYS A 306 -28.40 -13.95 16.48
CA LYS A 306 -28.36 -14.17 17.92
C LYS A 306 -27.74 -15.53 18.28
N THR A 307 -28.10 -16.56 17.53
CA THR A 307 -27.53 -17.91 17.70
C THR A 307 -26.05 -17.90 17.40
N LEU A 308 -25.61 -17.25 16.33
CA LEU A 308 -24.22 -17.13 15.94
C LEU A 308 -23.41 -16.40 17.01
N ARG A 309 -23.90 -15.28 17.53
CA ARG A 309 -23.26 -14.55 18.64
C ARG A 309 -23.11 -15.42 19.89
N LEU A 310 -24.12 -16.22 20.21
CA LEU A 310 -24.08 -17.13 21.34
C LEU A 310 -23.02 -18.23 21.15
N MET A 311 -22.90 -18.77 19.92
CA MET A 311 -21.89 -19.78 19.61
C MET A 311 -20.47 -19.19 19.62
N MET A 312 -20.31 -17.98 19.15
CA MET A 312 -19.02 -17.26 19.17
C MET A 312 -18.55 -16.89 20.59
N ALA A 313 -19.46 -16.71 21.53
CA ALA A 313 -19.14 -16.42 22.92
C ALA A 313 -18.65 -17.66 23.71
N ARG A 314 -18.68 -18.84 23.11
CA ARG A 314 -18.18 -20.07 23.81
C ARG A 314 -16.65 -20.07 23.78
N PRO A 315 -15.99 -20.44 24.89
CA PRO A 315 -14.53 -20.43 24.97
C PRO A 315 -13.86 -21.53 24.13
N GLU A 316 -14.61 -22.58 23.77
CA GLU A 316 -14.11 -23.74 23.02
C GLU A 316 -15.10 -24.19 21.94
N GLY A 317 -14.59 -24.75 20.86
CA GLY A 317 -15.40 -25.32 19.79
C GLY A 317 -14.88 -25.02 18.39
N ILE A 318 -15.57 -25.57 17.40
CA ILE A 318 -15.30 -25.35 15.98
C ILE A 318 -16.60 -24.88 15.32
N ILE A 319 -16.54 -23.74 14.62
CA ILE A 319 -17.65 -23.29 13.78
C ILE A 319 -17.28 -23.61 12.33
N LEU A 320 -18.05 -24.49 11.68
CA LEU A 320 -17.84 -24.90 10.31
C LEU A 320 -18.77 -24.11 9.38
N VAL A 321 -18.18 -23.35 8.44
CA VAL A 321 -18.92 -22.61 7.41
C VAL A 321 -18.74 -23.29 6.06
N THR A 322 -19.84 -23.77 5.49
CA THR A 322 -19.84 -24.47 4.20
C THR A 322 -20.65 -23.70 3.16
N GLY A 323 -20.41 -23.99 1.89
CA GLY A 323 -21.16 -23.36 0.79
C GLY A 323 -20.41 -23.45 -0.55
N PRO A 324 -21.05 -23.17 -1.69
CA PRO A 324 -20.41 -23.20 -3.02
C PRO A 324 -19.34 -22.10 -3.18
N THR A 325 -18.52 -22.22 -4.20
CA THR A 325 -17.53 -21.19 -4.54
C THR A 325 -18.21 -19.87 -4.88
N GLY A 326 -17.76 -18.76 -4.34
CA GLY A 326 -18.38 -17.45 -4.56
C GLY A 326 -19.50 -17.08 -3.58
N SER A 327 -19.92 -17.97 -2.67
CA SER A 327 -20.95 -17.67 -1.65
C SER A 327 -20.50 -16.73 -0.53
N GLY A 328 -19.27 -16.19 -0.60
CA GLY A 328 -18.74 -15.25 0.41
C GLY A 328 -18.22 -15.92 1.70
N LYS A 329 -18.21 -17.24 1.79
CA LYS A 329 -17.87 -17.99 3.01
C LYS A 329 -16.46 -17.79 3.56
N GLN A 330 -15.46 -17.54 2.71
CA GLN A 330 -14.05 -17.50 3.15
C GLN A 330 -13.57 -16.15 3.64
N GLN A 331 -14.09 -15.06 3.11
CA GLN A 331 -13.55 -13.71 3.39
C GLN A 331 -14.38 -12.92 4.41
N ARG A 332 -15.68 -13.10 4.41
CA ARG A 332 -16.60 -12.30 5.23
C ARG A 332 -16.78 -12.86 6.63
N PHE A 333 -16.86 -14.18 6.77
CA PHE A 333 -17.23 -14.82 8.01
C PHE A 333 -16.06 -14.99 9.00
N ILE A 334 -14.88 -15.43 8.54
CA ILE A 334 -13.73 -15.73 9.42
C ILE A 334 -13.18 -14.48 10.09
N ARG A 335 -13.21 -13.34 9.43
CA ARG A 335 -12.61 -12.11 9.95
C ARG A 335 -13.53 -11.35 10.92
N SER A 336 -14.83 -11.39 10.73
CA SER A 336 -15.79 -10.90 11.72
C SER A 336 -15.76 -11.74 13.01
N LEU A 337 -15.53 -13.05 12.90
CA LEU A 337 -15.29 -13.94 14.04
C LEU A 337 -14.05 -13.55 14.85
N ILE A 338 -12.92 -13.29 14.18
CA ILE A 338 -11.65 -12.93 14.84
C ILE A 338 -11.73 -11.57 15.55
N THR A 339 -12.50 -10.62 15.00
CA THR A 339 -12.64 -9.28 15.60
C THR A 339 -13.58 -9.26 16.81
N SER A 340 -14.47 -10.25 16.93
CA SER A 340 -15.47 -10.36 18.02
C SER A 340 -15.01 -11.20 19.21
N ILE A 341 -13.88 -11.91 19.10
CA ILE A 341 -13.30 -12.64 20.23
C ILE A 341 -12.55 -11.63 21.12
N PRO A 342 -12.97 -11.40 22.38
CA PRO A 342 -12.17 -10.60 23.30
C PRO A 342 -10.79 -11.25 23.40
N ARG A 343 -9.72 -10.50 23.17
CA ARG A 343 -8.36 -10.97 23.43
C ARG A 343 -8.33 -11.37 24.91
N ALA A 344 -8.27 -12.66 25.17
CA ALA A 344 -8.02 -13.16 26.49
C ALA A 344 -6.72 -12.52 26.97
N SER A 345 -6.79 -11.71 28.01
CA SER A 345 -5.61 -11.23 28.73
C SER A 345 -4.89 -12.47 29.23
N THR A 346 -3.73 -12.73 28.68
CA THR A 346 -2.79 -13.71 29.22
C THR A 346 -2.46 -13.27 30.65
N LEU A 347 -2.89 -14.09 31.61
CA LEU A 347 -2.40 -14.04 32.98
C LEU A 347 -0.94 -14.45 33.05
#